data_f9afe9b5957340a6e372d5f107250ce2
#
_entry.id   f9afe9b5957340a6e372d5f107250ce2
#
_cell.length_a   1.000
_cell.length_b   1.000
_cell.length_c   1.000
_cell.angle_alpha   90.00
_cell.angle_beta   90.00
_cell.angle_gamma   90.00
#
_symmetry.space_group_name_H-M   'P 1'
#
loop_
_entity.id
_entity.type
_entity.pdbx_description
1 polymer ?
#
loop_
_entity_poly.entity_id
_entity_poly.type
_entity_poly.pdbx_seq_one_letter_code
_entity_poly.pdbx_strand_id
1 'polypeptide(L)' 'MPDELLYALKIHSKSDEEIDKEIIELYDYFIDLGIDFDTLLKFNSLCIERAIRSVNEGV' A
#
# COMPACT_ATOMS: atom_id res chain seq x y z
N MET A 1 -2.54 19.89 -3.82
CA MET A 1 -3.00 18.52 -4.05
C MET A 1 -2.95 17.74 -2.76
N PRO A 2 -4.00 16.97 -2.40
CA PRO A 2 -3.97 16.18 -1.17
C PRO A 2 -2.85 15.15 -1.15
N ASP A 3 -2.24 14.93 0.00
CA ASP A 3 -1.15 13.97 0.16
C ASP A 3 -1.59 12.54 -0.18
N GLU A 4 -2.84 12.19 0.13
CA GLU A 4 -3.38 10.87 -0.18
C GLU A 4 -3.40 10.62 -1.69
N LEU A 5 -3.75 11.63 -2.47
CA LEU A 5 -3.78 11.50 -3.93
C LEU A 5 -2.37 11.34 -4.49
N LEU A 6 -1.41 12.13 -3.98
CA LEU A 6 -0.01 12.00 -4.39
C LEU A 6 0.53 10.61 -4.08
N TYR A 7 0.20 10.09 -2.89
CA TYR A 7 0.64 8.75 -2.49
C TYR A 7 0.04 7.67 -3.38
N ALA A 8 -1.25 7.81 -3.69
CA ALA A 8 -1.93 6.86 -4.59
C ALA A 8 -1.28 6.83 -5.98
N LEU A 9 -0.90 7.98 -6.51
CA LEU A 9 -0.20 8.07 -7.79
C LEU A 9 1.17 7.42 -7.73
N LYS A 10 1.90 7.59 -6.64
CA LYS A 10 3.19 6.94 -6.44
C LYS A 10 3.06 5.42 -6.38
N ILE A 11 2.06 4.93 -5.66
CA ILE A 11 1.79 3.49 -5.57
C ILE A 11 1.51 2.91 -6.95
N HIS A 12 0.71 3.61 -7.75
CA HIS A 12 0.33 3.13 -9.08
C HIS A 12 1.54 2.92 -9.99
N SER A 13 2.61 3.67 -9.80
CA SER A 13 3.83 3.54 -10.59
C SER A 13 4.81 2.48 -10.08
N LYS A 14 4.55 1.88 -8.91
CA LYS A 14 5.44 0.88 -8.32
C LYS A 14 5.21 -0.50 -8.93
N SER A 15 6.26 -1.33 -8.92
CA SER A 15 6.13 -2.73 -9.31
C SER A 15 5.37 -3.53 -8.26
N ASP A 16 4.86 -4.71 -8.64
CA ASP A 16 4.18 -5.61 -7.71
C ASP A 16 5.10 -6.01 -6.55
N GLU A 17 6.37 -6.26 -6.84
CA GLU A 17 7.35 -6.63 -5.81
C GLU A 17 7.57 -5.51 -4.81
N GLU A 18 7.64 -4.28 -5.28
CA GLU A 18 7.78 -3.12 -4.40
C GLU A 18 6.57 -2.93 -3.49
N ILE A 19 5.38 -3.12 -4.05
CA ILE A 19 4.14 -3.00 -3.28
C ILE A 19 4.09 -4.09 -2.21
N ASP A 20 4.38 -5.33 -2.56
CA ASP A 20 4.37 -6.44 -1.60
C ASP A 20 5.38 -6.22 -0.48
N LYS A 21 6.57 -5.73 -0.83
CA LYS A 21 7.61 -5.42 0.15
C LYS A 21 7.15 -4.33 1.13
N GLU A 22 6.55 -3.27 0.61
CA GLU A 22 6.06 -2.18 1.46
C GLU A 22 4.91 -2.63 2.36
N ILE A 23 4.03 -3.50 1.88
CA ILE A 23 2.96 -4.06 2.69
C ILE A 23 3.54 -4.84 3.87
N ILE A 24 4.54 -5.68 3.63
CA ILE A 24 5.20 -6.45 4.67
C ILE A 24 5.90 -5.53 5.67
N GLU A 25 6.61 -4.51 5.19
CA GLU A 25 7.28 -3.55 6.06
C GLU A 25 6.31 -2.81 6.97
N LEU A 26 5.17 -2.39 6.45
CA LEU A 26 4.15 -1.71 7.24
C LEU A 26 3.49 -2.66 8.24
N TYR A 27 3.29 -3.90 7.86
CA TYR A 27 2.76 -4.91 8.76
C TYR A 27 3.69 -5.11 9.96
N ASP A 28 4.99 -5.23 9.71
CA ASP A 28 5.99 -5.34 10.79
C ASP A 28 6.00 -4.10 11.67
N TYR A 29 5.87 -2.92 11.07
CA TYR A 29 5.78 -1.66 11.80
C TYR A 29 4.58 -1.67 12.78
N PHE A 30 3.43 -2.14 12.32
CA PHE A 30 2.24 -2.21 13.17
C PHE A 30 2.42 -3.16 14.35
N ILE A 31 3.09 -4.28 14.14
CA ILE A 31 3.38 -5.24 15.20
C ILE A 31 4.30 -4.64 16.25
N ASP A 32 5.34 -3.93 15.83
CA ASP A 32 6.37 -3.40 16.71
C ASP A 32 5.95 -2.10 17.41
N LEU A 33 5.34 -1.18 16.68
CA LEU A 33 5.11 0.19 17.12
C LEU A 33 3.64 0.56 17.26
N GLY A 34 2.73 -0.32 16.85
CA GLY A 34 1.31 -0.07 16.90
C GLY A 34 0.80 0.58 15.62
N ILE A 35 -0.50 0.85 15.60
CA ILE A 35 -1.19 1.35 14.42
C ILE A 35 -1.48 2.84 14.60
N ASP A 36 -1.00 3.67 13.68
CA ASP A 36 -1.38 5.07 13.60
C ASP A 36 -2.20 5.31 12.33
N PHE A 37 -2.98 6.39 12.33
CA PHE A 37 -3.95 6.65 11.28
C PHE A 37 -3.29 6.85 9.90
N ASP A 38 -2.22 7.67 9.85
CA ASP A 38 -1.55 7.96 8.60
C ASP A 38 -0.93 6.72 7.97
N THR A 39 -0.28 5.90 8.79
CA THR A 39 0.34 4.65 8.33
C THR A 39 -0.71 3.65 7.89
N LEU A 40 -1.86 3.60 8.59
CA LEU A 40 -2.97 2.74 8.22
C LEU A 40 -3.54 3.11 6.85
N LEU A 41 -3.67 4.41 6.57
CA LEU A 41 -4.12 4.87 5.26
C LEU A 41 -3.18 4.42 4.14
N LYS A 42 -1.87 4.53 4.38
CA LYS A 42 -0.88 4.06 3.41
C LYS A 42 -0.98 2.55 3.18
N PHE A 43 -1.10 1.80 4.26
CA PHE A 43 -1.25 0.35 4.19
C PHE A 43 -2.50 -0.03 3.39
N ASN A 44 -3.63 0.60 3.67
CA ASN A 44 -4.87 0.34 2.95
C ASN A 44 -4.73 0.65 1.46
N SER A 45 -4.09 1.76 1.12
CA SER A 45 -3.87 2.13 -0.28
C SER A 45 -3.03 1.09 -1.03
N LEU A 46 -1.98 0.59 -0.40
CA LEU A 46 -1.14 -0.48 -0.97
C LEU A 46 -1.93 -1.77 -1.17
N CYS A 47 -2.73 -2.16 -0.18
CA CYS A 47 -3.54 -3.36 -0.26
C CYS A 47 -4.59 -3.27 -1.37
N ILE A 48 -5.24 -2.11 -1.52
CA ILE A 48 -6.23 -1.89 -2.57
C ILE A 48 -5.58 -1.98 -3.94
N GLU A 49 -4.44 -1.32 -4.14
CA GLU A 49 -3.72 -1.38 -5.41
C GLU A 49 -3.31 -2.81 -5.76
N ARG A 50 -2.80 -3.55 -4.79
CA ARG A 50 -2.40 -4.94 -5.01
C ARG A 50 -3.60 -5.83 -5.34
N ALA A 51 -4.73 -5.60 -4.68
CA ALA A 51 -5.96 -6.35 -4.96
C ALA A 51 -6.47 -6.08 -6.38
N ILE A 52 -6.44 -4.81 -6.82
CA ILE A 52 -6.85 -4.45 -8.18
C ILE A 52 -5.97 -5.15 -9.21
N ARG A 53 -4.66 -5.16 -9.01
CA ARG A 53 -3.72 -5.83 -9.91
C ARG A 53 -3.96 -7.34 -9.96
N SER A 54 -4.23 -7.93 -8.80
CA SER A 54 -4.52 -9.37 -8.72
C SER A 54 -5.77 -9.75 -9.50
N VAL A 55 -6.82 -8.94 -9.40
CA VAL A 55 -8.05 -9.16 -10.19
C VAL A 55 -7.77 -9.06 -11.67
N ASN A 56 -7.01 -8.04 -12.09
CA ASN A 56 -6.66 -7.85 -13.50
C ASN A 56 -5.79 -8.98 -14.04
N GLU A 57 -4.89 -9.51 -13.23
CA GLU A 57 -4.03 -10.64 -13.62
C GLU A 57 -4.82 -11.95 -13.71
N GLY A 58 -5.87 -12.08 -12.91
CA GLY A 58 -6.69 -13.28 -12.86
C GLY A 58 -7.69 -13.39 -14.01
N VAL A 59 -7.82 -12.37 -14.82
CA VAL A 59 -8.70 -12.37 -16.00
C VAL A 59 -7.91 -12.73 -17.28
#